data_708c123ff502f1699e5c0b05a7340508
#
_entry.id   708c123ff502f1699e5c0b05a7340508
#
_cell.length_a   1.000
_cell.length_b   1.000
_cell.length_c   1.000
_cell.angle_alpha   90.00
_cell.angle_beta   90.00
_cell.angle_gamma   90.00
#
_symmetry.space_group_name_H-M   'P 1'
#
loop_
_entity.id
_entity.type
_entity.pdbx_description
1 polymer ?
#
loop_
_entity_poly.entity_id
_entity_poly.type
_entity_poly.pdbx_seq_one_letter_code
_entity_poly.pdbx_strand_id
1 'polypeptide(L)'
;SYTTFEQTLDSVTIADDKKTATVTVTVKNTGDVAGKSVVEVYASVPYTDYDRQNGVEKAAVQLMDFEKTSTLQPGASQTITMKVDLANLASYDANGAKTYIVDPGDYYFAIGTDAHDALNNVLAAQGKTVADGMTADGNAAKTYKWTWTGDVDKTTFAVGKNGTACLLYTSPSP
;
A
#
# COMPACT_ATOMS: atom_id res chain seq x y z
N SER A 1 15.35 -23.20 -10.29
CA SER A 1 15.94 -22.42 -11.37
C SER A 1 15.70 -20.94 -11.18
N TYR A 2 16.70 -20.18 -11.50
CA TYR A 2 16.68 -18.73 -11.35
C TYR A 2 16.32 -18.04 -12.64
N THR A 3 15.44 -17.08 -12.54
CA THR A 3 15.24 -16.10 -13.61
C THR A 3 14.99 -14.73 -13.00
N THR A 4 15.09 -13.68 -13.78
CA THR A 4 14.87 -12.31 -13.34
C THR A 4 13.62 -11.75 -13.96
N PHE A 5 12.97 -10.81 -13.23
CA PHE A 5 11.75 -10.17 -13.68
C PHE A 5 11.87 -8.66 -13.54
N GLU A 6 11.20 -7.97 -14.43
CA GLU A 6 10.97 -6.53 -14.32
C GLU A 6 9.48 -6.32 -14.05
N GLN A 7 9.17 -5.56 -13.00
CA GLN A 7 7.81 -5.18 -12.67
C GLN A 7 7.64 -3.68 -12.88
N THR A 8 6.60 -3.32 -13.61
CA THR A 8 6.25 -1.93 -13.91
C THR A 8 4.89 -1.63 -13.32
N LEU A 9 4.81 -0.61 -12.48
CA LEU A 9 3.53 -0.10 -11.98
C LEU A 9 2.90 0.75 -13.08
N ASP A 10 1.87 0.21 -13.73
CA ASP A 10 1.24 0.88 -14.88
C ASP A 10 0.25 1.94 -14.44
N SER A 11 -0.58 1.63 -13.45
CA SER A 11 -1.60 2.56 -12.96
C SER A 11 -2.13 2.17 -11.60
N VAL A 12 -2.61 3.18 -10.89
CA VAL A 12 -3.45 3.04 -9.69
C VAL A 12 -4.65 3.96 -9.89
N THR A 13 -5.84 3.40 -9.77
CA THR A 13 -7.11 4.14 -9.90
C THR A 13 -7.89 3.99 -8.62
N ILE A 14 -8.21 5.11 -7.99
CA ILE A 14 -9.03 5.13 -6.78
C ILE A 14 -10.50 5.23 -7.20
N ALA A 15 -11.35 4.36 -6.67
CA ALA A 15 -12.78 4.42 -6.93
C ALA A 15 -13.39 5.71 -6.37
N ASP A 16 -14.48 6.18 -6.98
CA ASP A 16 -15.12 7.44 -6.60
C ASP A 16 -15.61 7.42 -5.15
N ASP A 17 -16.04 6.26 -4.64
CA ASP A 17 -16.46 6.10 -3.24
C ASP A 17 -15.28 6.01 -2.26
N LYS A 18 -14.04 6.01 -2.76
CA LYS A 18 -12.80 5.91 -1.98
C LYS A 18 -12.68 4.63 -1.15
N LYS A 19 -13.34 3.57 -1.55
CA LYS A 19 -13.32 2.30 -0.81
C LYS A 19 -12.40 1.26 -1.43
N THR A 20 -12.07 1.40 -2.71
CA THR A 20 -11.18 0.47 -3.42
C THR A 20 -10.21 1.22 -4.32
N ALA A 21 -9.07 0.58 -4.56
CA ALA A 21 -8.11 1.00 -5.58
C ALA A 21 -7.87 -0.16 -6.54
N THR A 22 -7.74 0.15 -7.82
CA THR A 22 -7.34 -0.81 -8.84
C THR A 22 -5.89 -0.56 -9.21
N VAL A 23 -5.04 -1.55 -9.00
CA VAL A 23 -3.60 -1.48 -9.26
C VAL A 23 -3.27 -2.40 -10.42
N THR A 24 -2.64 -1.86 -11.45
CA THR A 24 -2.24 -2.61 -12.64
C THR A 24 -0.72 -2.63 -12.74
N VAL A 25 -0.16 -3.83 -12.87
CA VAL A 25 1.28 -4.08 -12.92
C VAL A 25 1.58 -4.99 -14.10
N THR A 26 2.57 -4.62 -14.91
CA THR A 26 3.09 -5.49 -15.96
C THR A 26 4.38 -6.14 -15.48
N VAL A 27 4.44 -7.45 -15.61
CA VAL A 27 5.59 -8.27 -15.24
C VAL A 27 6.19 -8.86 -16.48
N LYS A 28 7.49 -8.69 -16.69
CA LYS A 28 8.24 -9.28 -17.80
C LYS A 28 9.33 -10.18 -17.25
N ASN A 29 9.44 -11.38 -17.80
CA ASN A 29 10.58 -12.24 -17.54
C ASN A 29 11.78 -11.76 -18.37
N THR A 30 12.77 -11.21 -17.70
CA THR A 30 13.99 -10.65 -18.32
C THR A 30 15.16 -11.63 -18.27
N GLY A 31 14.96 -12.81 -17.70
CA GLY A 31 15.99 -13.84 -17.60
C GLY A 31 15.92 -14.86 -18.73
N ASP A 32 16.69 -15.92 -18.58
CA ASP A 32 16.87 -16.93 -19.60
C ASP A 32 16.07 -18.21 -19.35
N VAL A 33 15.37 -18.30 -18.23
CA VAL A 33 14.64 -19.48 -17.78
C VAL A 33 13.19 -19.09 -17.51
N ALA A 34 12.26 -19.97 -17.84
CA ALA A 34 10.84 -19.77 -17.50
C ALA A 34 10.65 -19.75 -15.97
N GLY A 35 9.73 -18.94 -15.51
CA GLY A 35 9.42 -18.84 -14.09
C GLY A 35 8.21 -17.99 -13.79
N LYS A 36 7.88 -17.93 -12.50
CA LYS A 36 6.78 -17.12 -11.97
C LYS A 36 7.32 -15.99 -11.10
N SER A 37 6.63 -14.88 -11.08
CA SER A 37 6.94 -13.74 -10.20
C SER A 37 5.75 -13.47 -9.28
N VAL A 38 6.03 -12.95 -8.09
CA VAL A 38 4.98 -12.48 -7.17
C VAL A 38 4.98 -10.95 -7.21
N VAL A 39 3.82 -10.37 -7.48
CA VAL A 39 3.61 -8.93 -7.36
C VAL A 39 3.06 -8.64 -5.98
N GLU A 40 3.73 -7.79 -5.22
CA GLU A 40 3.31 -7.35 -3.89
C GLU A 40 3.05 -5.86 -3.93
N VAL A 41 1.86 -5.46 -3.47
CA VAL A 41 1.46 -4.06 -3.37
C VAL A 41 1.45 -3.65 -1.91
N TYR A 42 2.17 -2.60 -1.61
CA TYR A 42 2.28 -2.00 -0.28
C TYR A 42 1.66 -0.61 -0.28
N ALA A 43 1.27 -0.15 0.88
CA ALA A 43 0.83 1.24 1.06
C ALA A 43 1.50 1.87 2.27
N SER A 44 1.77 3.17 2.14
CA SER A 44 2.18 4.05 3.22
C SER A 44 1.10 5.09 3.45
N VAL A 45 0.78 5.35 4.71
CA VAL A 45 -0.27 6.28 5.12
C VAL A 45 0.35 7.48 5.86
N PRO A 46 -0.29 8.66 5.84
CA PRO A 46 0.23 9.79 6.59
C PRO A 46 0.12 9.56 8.10
N TYR A 47 1.09 10.09 8.85
CA TYR A 47 1.05 10.12 10.30
C TYR A 47 0.93 11.58 10.74
N THR A 48 -0.26 11.95 11.24
CA THR A 48 -0.66 13.33 11.47
C THR A 48 -0.49 13.75 12.94
N ASP A 49 -0.63 15.04 13.21
CA ASP A 49 -0.68 15.54 14.59
C ASP A 49 -1.88 14.97 15.34
N TYR A 50 -3.01 14.77 14.66
CA TYR A 50 -4.16 14.10 15.25
C TYR A 50 -3.78 12.70 15.75
N ASP A 51 -3.04 11.94 14.95
CA ASP A 51 -2.59 10.59 15.33
C ASP A 51 -1.70 10.61 16.56
N ARG A 52 -0.75 11.55 16.61
CA ARG A 52 0.14 11.69 17.78
C ARG A 52 -0.64 12.04 19.03
N GLN A 53 -1.59 12.99 18.93
CA GLN A 53 -2.38 13.44 20.06
C GLN A 53 -3.32 12.37 20.60
N ASN A 54 -3.79 11.48 19.74
CA ASN A 54 -4.74 10.43 20.10
C ASN A 54 -4.10 9.04 20.23
N GLY A 55 -2.77 8.94 20.12
CA GLY A 55 -2.05 7.68 20.28
C GLY A 55 -2.37 6.64 19.20
N VAL A 56 -2.70 7.08 17.99
CA VAL A 56 -2.95 6.19 16.86
C VAL A 56 -1.62 5.69 16.33
N GLU A 57 -1.48 4.38 16.19
CA GLU A 57 -0.27 3.74 15.69
C GLU A 57 -0.42 3.33 14.23
N LYS A 58 0.67 3.47 13.46
CA LYS A 58 0.70 3.11 12.04
C LYS A 58 2.05 2.51 11.67
N ALA A 59 2.01 1.50 10.80
CA ALA A 59 3.22 0.96 10.20
C ALA A 59 3.76 1.92 9.12
N ALA A 60 5.06 1.90 8.89
CA ALA A 60 5.70 2.70 7.84
C ALA A 60 5.19 2.31 6.45
N VAL A 61 5.08 1.01 6.19
CA VAL A 61 4.38 0.43 5.03
C VAL A 61 3.66 -0.83 5.47
N GLN A 62 2.58 -1.19 4.77
CA GLN A 62 1.87 -2.44 4.99
C GLN A 62 1.57 -3.12 3.68
N LEU A 63 1.63 -4.45 3.67
CA LEU A 63 1.24 -5.26 2.52
C LEU A 63 -0.28 -5.18 2.34
N MET A 64 -0.70 -4.75 1.16
CA MET A 64 -2.13 -4.60 0.83
C MET A 64 -2.67 -5.83 0.11
N ASP A 65 -1.91 -6.36 -0.84
CA ASP A 65 -2.31 -7.52 -1.62
C ASP A 65 -1.09 -8.08 -2.35
N PHE A 66 -1.21 -9.32 -2.81
CA PHE A 66 -0.20 -9.95 -3.65
C PHE A 66 -0.85 -10.91 -4.63
N GLU A 67 -0.21 -11.09 -5.78
CA GLU A 67 -0.66 -12.04 -6.79
C GLU A 67 0.54 -12.61 -7.55
N LYS A 68 0.50 -13.90 -7.81
CA LYS A 68 1.54 -14.59 -8.55
C LYS A 68 1.18 -14.64 -10.03
N THR A 69 2.17 -14.41 -10.89
CA THR A 69 2.00 -14.63 -12.34
C THR A 69 1.81 -16.09 -12.67
N SER A 70 1.32 -16.38 -13.85
CA SER A 70 1.52 -17.69 -14.49
C SER A 70 3.01 -17.89 -14.79
N THR A 71 3.39 -19.08 -15.24
CA THR A 71 4.75 -19.30 -15.73
C THR A 71 4.99 -18.47 -16.98
N LEU A 72 6.00 -17.60 -16.93
CA LEU A 72 6.39 -16.74 -18.03
C LEU A 72 7.66 -17.28 -18.67
N GLN A 73 7.63 -17.48 -20.00
CA GLN A 73 8.81 -17.80 -20.77
C GLN A 73 9.75 -16.60 -20.84
N PRO A 74 11.06 -16.79 -21.10
CA PRO A 74 11.98 -15.68 -21.31
C PRO A 74 11.42 -14.66 -22.33
N GLY A 75 11.40 -13.39 -21.94
CA GLY A 75 10.88 -12.29 -22.74
C GLY A 75 9.36 -12.12 -22.70
N ALA A 76 8.61 -13.05 -22.12
CA ALA A 76 7.17 -12.96 -22.01
C ALA A 76 6.75 -11.99 -20.90
N SER A 77 5.58 -11.39 -21.07
CA SER A 77 4.99 -10.48 -20.11
C SER A 77 3.56 -10.90 -19.75
N GLN A 78 3.14 -10.48 -18.57
CA GLN A 78 1.77 -10.60 -18.10
C GLN A 78 1.37 -9.34 -17.38
N THR A 79 0.15 -8.85 -17.63
CA THR A 79 -0.42 -7.74 -16.88
C THR A 79 -1.33 -8.29 -15.80
N ILE A 80 -1.09 -7.88 -14.57
CA ILE A 80 -1.89 -8.24 -13.40
C ILE A 80 -2.66 -7.02 -12.95
N THR A 81 -3.96 -7.20 -12.70
CA THR A 81 -4.82 -6.16 -12.13
C THR A 81 -5.34 -6.65 -10.78
N MET A 82 -5.05 -5.89 -9.73
CA MET A 82 -5.48 -6.19 -8.37
C MET A 82 -6.44 -5.13 -7.87
N LYS A 83 -7.51 -5.56 -7.22
CA LYS A 83 -8.44 -4.67 -6.54
C LYS A 83 -8.14 -4.68 -5.05
N VAL A 84 -7.68 -3.54 -4.54
CA VAL A 84 -7.22 -3.39 -3.17
C VAL A 84 -8.32 -2.72 -2.35
N ASP A 85 -8.60 -3.27 -1.18
CA ASP A 85 -9.57 -2.73 -0.23
C ASP A 85 -8.93 -1.61 0.58
N LEU A 86 -9.40 -0.36 0.40
CA LEU A 86 -8.87 0.81 1.11
C LEU A 86 -9.26 0.85 2.59
N ALA A 87 -10.21 0.03 3.03
CA ALA A 87 -10.48 -0.14 4.46
C ALA A 87 -9.24 -0.58 5.23
N ASN A 88 -8.31 -1.28 4.57
CA ASN A 88 -7.04 -1.68 5.17
C ASN A 88 -6.11 -0.50 5.49
N LEU A 89 -6.38 0.69 4.95
CA LEU A 89 -5.64 1.92 5.27
C LEU A 89 -6.23 2.66 6.47
N ALA A 90 -7.44 2.31 6.89
CA ALA A 90 -8.07 2.91 8.07
C ALA A 90 -7.37 2.41 9.33
N SER A 91 -7.24 3.31 10.31
CA SER A 91 -6.66 3.03 11.62
C SER A 91 -7.71 3.18 12.69
N TYR A 92 -7.67 2.31 13.72
CA TYR A 92 -8.61 2.44 14.82
C TYR A 92 -8.16 3.53 15.79
N ASP A 93 -9.03 4.49 16.02
CA ASP A 93 -8.80 5.61 16.93
C ASP A 93 -9.51 5.35 18.27
N ALA A 94 -8.83 4.64 19.15
CA ALA A 94 -9.40 4.21 20.43
C ALA A 94 -9.62 5.35 21.42
N ASN A 95 -8.82 6.42 21.33
CA ASN A 95 -8.82 7.50 22.32
C ASN A 95 -9.62 8.72 21.88
N GLY A 96 -9.85 8.89 20.58
CA GLY A 96 -10.59 10.03 20.02
C GLY A 96 -11.97 9.63 19.51
N ALA A 97 -12.05 9.33 18.22
CA ALA A 97 -13.33 9.05 17.55
C ALA A 97 -13.94 7.70 17.91
N LYS A 98 -13.16 6.78 18.48
CA LYS A 98 -13.58 5.42 18.89
C LYS A 98 -14.15 4.63 17.69
N THR A 99 -13.55 4.80 16.54
CA THR A 99 -13.91 4.14 15.29
C THR A 99 -12.70 4.08 14.37
N TYR A 100 -12.85 3.40 13.22
CA TYR A 100 -11.84 3.44 12.17
C TYR A 100 -11.87 4.78 11.46
N ILE A 101 -10.71 5.38 11.33
CA ILE A 101 -10.52 6.70 10.71
C ILE A 101 -9.54 6.62 9.55
N VAL A 102 -9.67 7.59 8.64
CA VAL A 102 -8.68 7.84 7.58
C VAL A 102 -8.24 9.30 7.69
N ASP A 103 -6.94 9.49 7.81
CA ASP A 103 -6.37 10.82 7.91
C ASP A 103 -6.28 11.50 6.54
N PRO A 104 -6.39 12.83 6.49
CA PRO A 104 -5.98 13.57 5.31
C PRO A 104 -4.47 13.49 5.12
N GLY A 105 -4.02 13.67 3.89
CA GLY A 105 -2.60 13.70 3.57
C GLY A 105 -2.25 12.80 2.40
N ASP A 106 -0.96 12.58 2.23
CA ASP A 106 -0.42 11.84 1.09
C ASP A 106 -0.31 10.36 1.42
N TYR A 107 -0.97 9.55 0.60
CA TYR A 107 -0.89 8.10 0.60
C TYR A 107 -0.01 7.66 -0.56
N TYR A 108 0.80 6.64 -0.33
CA TYR A 108 1.63 6.07 -1.38
C TYR A 108 1.31 4.60 -1.53
N PHE A 109 1.02 4.18 -2.77
CA PHE A 109 0.98 2.77 -3.15
C PHE A 109 2.30 2.45 -3.83
N ALA A 110 2.88 1.32 -3.48
CA ALA A 110 4.16 0.92 -4.05
C ALA A 110 4.17 -0.57 -4.35
N ILE A 111 4.83 -0.95 -5.43
CA ILE A 111 5.25 -2.32 -5.63
C ILE A 111 6.68 -2.47 -5.14
N GLY A 112 7.01 -3.67 -4.65
CA GLY A 112 8.34 -3.98 -4.15
C GLY A 112 8.48 -5.48 -3.95
N THR A 113 9.71 -5.93 -3.84
CA THR A 113 10.03 -7.35 -3.61
C THR A 113 9.75 -7.78 -2.19
N ASP A 114 9.79 -6.83 -1.26
CA ASP A 114 9.47 -6.99 0.16
C ASP A 114 9.13 -5.62 0.75
N ALA A 115 8.84 -5.57 2.05
CA ALA A 115 8.49 -4.32 2.73
C ALA A 115 9.64 -3.30 2.71
N HIS A 116 10.89 -3.74 2.81
CA HIS A 116 12.05 -2.84 2.79
C HIS A 116 12.22 -2.19 1.42
N ASP A 117 12.10 -2.97 0.34
CA ASP A 117 12.17 -2.45 -1.01
C ASP A 117 11.04 -1.46 -1.28
N ALA A 118 9.80 -1.81 -0.90
CA ALA A 118 8.66 -0.92 -1.05
C ALA A 118 8.83 0.38 -0.26
N LEU A 119 9.35 0.32 0.97
CA LEU A 119 9.61 1.51 1.77
C LEU A 119 10.66 2.41 1.11
N ASN A 120 11.75 1.84 0.60
CA ASN A 120 12.75 2.62 -0.12
C ASN A 120 12.16 3.30 -1.35
N ASN A 121 11.26 2.62 -2.08
CA ASN A 121 10.56 3.21 -3.23
C ASN A 121 9.69 4.40 -2.80
N VAL A 122 8.93 4.27 -1.72
CA VAL A 122 8.10 5.35 -1.16
C VAL A 122 8.96 6.53 -0.73
N LEU A 123 10.06 6.28 0.00
CA LEU A 123 10.96 7.34 0.46
C LEU A 123 11.60 8.08 -0.72
N ALA A 124 11.98 7.36 -1.79
CA ALA A 124 12.46 7.98 -3.02
C ALA A 124 11.41 8.89 -3.65
N ALA A 125 10.15 8.48 -3.67
CA ALA A 125 9.04 9.31 -4.17
C ALA A 125 8.82 10.57 -3.33
N GLN A 126 9.19 10.53 -2.05
CA GLN A 126 9.15 11.68 -1.14
C GLN A 126 10.40 12.58 -1.24
N GLY A 127 11.30 12.29 -2.18
CA GLY A 127 12.54 13.06 -2.37
C GLY A 127 13.64 12.73 -1.37
N LYS A 128 13.54 11.61 -0.67
CA LYS A 128 14.55 11.18 0.29
C LYS A 128 15.68 10.41 -0.40
N THR A 129 16.81 10.34 0.27
CA THR A 129 18.01 9.64 -0.20
C THR A 129 18.58 8.74 0.89
N VAL A 130 19.60 7.97 0.55
CA VAL A 130 20.31 7.14 1.54
C VAL A 130 20.84 7.99 2.70
N ALA A 131 21.23 9.24 2.44
CA ALA A 131 21.64 10.17 3.51
C ALA A 131 20.50 10.51 4.49
N ASP A 132 19.25 10.33 4.11
CA ASP A 132 18.07 10.56 4.93
C ASP A 132 17.60 9.30 5.69
N GLY A 133 18.42 8.26 5.72
CA GLY A 133 18.14 7.04 6.49
C GLY A 133 17.53 5.89 5.68
N MET A 134 17.51 5.98 4.36
CA MET A 134 17.12 4.86 3.51
C MET A 134 18.18 3.76 3.56
N THR A 135 17.74 2.50 3.49
CA THR A 135 18.68 1.36 3.51
C THR A 135 19.31 1.08 2.15
N ALA A 136 18.67 1.55 1.06
CA ALA A 136 19.17 1.45 -0.30
C ALA A 136 18.48 2.52 -1.15
N ASP A 137 18.98 2.74 -2.38
CA ASP A 137 18.28 3.58 -3.34
C ASP A 137 16.92 2.98 -3.68
N GLY A 138 15.91 3.84 -3.72
CA GLY A 138 14.57 3.45 -4.13
C GLY A 138 14.26 3.88 -5.55
N ASN A 139 13.10 3.45 -6.04
CA ASN A 139 12.61 3.81 -7.37
C ASN A 139 11.22 4.43 -7.25
N ALA A 140 11.15 5.75 -7.41
CA ALA A 140 9.89 6.50 -7.35
C ALA A 140 8.89 6.09 -8.45
N ALA A 141 9.36 5.55 -9.58
CA ALA A 141 8.49 5.08 -10.65
C ALA A 141 7.65 3.84 -10.24
N LYS A 142 8.04 3.16 -9.17
CA LYS A 142 7.28 2.03 -8.60
C LYS A 142 6.26 2.45 -7.56
N THR A 143 5.95 3.74 -7.50
CA THR A 143 5.00 4.30 -6.54
C THR A 143 3.95 5.16 -7.22
N TYR A 144 2.80 5.29 -6.56
CA TYR A 144 1.73 6.20 -6.93
C TYR A 144 1.30 6.95 -5.67
N LYS A 145 1.28 8.29 -5.76
CA LYS A 145 0.82 9.15 -4.67
C LYS A 145 -0.65 9.49 -4.86
N TRP A 146 -1.44 9.27 -3.81
CA TRP A 146 -2.83 9.68 -3.73
C TRP A 146 -3.03 10.59 -2.53
N THR A 147 -3.64 11.75 -2.75
CA THR A 147 -3.88 12.71 -1.68
C THR A 147 -5.34 12.70 -1.28
N TRP A 148 -5.60 12.41 -0.02
CA TRP A 148 -6.90 12.57 0.60
C TRP A 148 -6.96 13.96 1.23
N THR A 149 -7.94 14.77 0.81
CA THR A 149 -8.09 16.15 1.30
C THR A 149 -9.25 16.27 2.29
N GLY A 150 -9.19 17.31 3.13
CA GLY A 150 -10.24 17.61 4.10
C GLY A 150 -9.82 17.27 5.53
N ASP A 151 -10.81 17.04 6.37
CA ASP A 151 -10.60 16.66 7.76
C ASP A 151 -10.41 15.16 7.92
N VAL A 152 -10.03 14.72 9.13
CA VAL A 152 -10.01 13.30 9.50
C VAL A 152 -11.38 12.70 9.18
N ASP A 153 -11.39 11.64 8.38
CA ASP A 153 -12.63 10.93 8.02
C ASP A 153 -12.98 9.92 9.10
N LYS A 154 -14.05 10.19 9.82
CA LYS A 154 -14.54 9.38 10.94
C LYS A 154 -15.79 8.57 10.58
N THR A 155 -16.19 8.55 9.31
CA THR A 155 -17.50 8.02 8.91
C THR A 155 -17.42 6.95 7.82
N THR A 156 -16.53 7.07 6.83
CA THR A 156 -16.48 6.14 5.69
C THR A 156 -16.25 4.70 6.14
N PHE A 157 -15.36 4.51 7.12
CA PHE A 157 -15.03 3.19 7.66
C PHE A 157 -15.47 3.03 9.11
N ALA A 158 -16.57 3.67 9.50
CA ALA A 158 -17.11 3.61 10.85
C ALA A 158 -17.60 2.21 11.24
N VAL A 159 -17.91 1.37 10.27
CA VAL A 159 -18.13 -0.07 10.49
C VAL A 159 -16.84 -0.83 10.22
N GLY A 160 -16.67 -1.98 10.88
CA GLY A 160 -15.48 -2.81 10.69
C GLY A 160 -15.34 -3.35 9.27
N LYS A 161 -14.18 -3.91 8.96
CA LYS A 161 -13.83 -4.42 7.62
C LYS A 161 -14.77 -5.50 7.10
N ASN A 162 -15.46 -6.22 8.00
CA ASN A 162 -16.46 -7.23 7.67
C ASN A 162 -17.90 -6.71 7.71
N GLY A 163 -18.08 -5.38 7.76
CA GLY A 163 -19.40 -4.74 7.83
C GLY A 163 -20.00 -4.66 9.23
N THR A 164 -19.29 -5.10 10.27
CA THR A 164 -19.74 -5.05 11.65
C THR A 164 -19.42 -3.69 12.27
N ALA A 165 -20.31 -3.14 13.08
CA ALA A 165 -20.08 -1.86 13.75
C ALA A 165 -18.81 -1.88 14.59
N CYS A 166 -18.04 -0.79 14.55
CA CYS A 166 -16.74 -0.69 15.24
C CYS A 166 -16.83 -0.88 16.74
N LEU A 167 -17.98 -0.62 17.35
CA LEU A 167 -18.19 -0.84 18.76
C LEU A 167 -17.95 -2.30 19.18
N LEU A 168 -18.07 -3.25 18.27
CA LEU A 168 -17.77 -4.65 18.51
C LEU A 168 -16.27 -4.95 18.55
N TYR A 169 -15.45 -4.02 18.17
CA TYR A 169 -13.98 -4.11 18.17
C TYR A 169 -13.35 -3.31 19.30
N THR A 170 -14.12 -3.06 20.36
CA THR A 170 -13.70 -2.18 21.46
C THR A 170 -12.66 -2.78 22.36
N SER A 171 -12.39 -4.04 22.23
CA SER A 171 -11.32 -4.65 22.99
C SER A 171 -10.17 -4.94 22.08
N PRO A 172 -9.26 -4.00 21.91
CA PRO A 172 -7.94 -4.43 21.51
C PRO A 172 -7.50 -5.39 22.61
N SER A 173 -7.26 -6.60 22.25
CA SER A 173 -6.62 -7.51 23.21
C SER A 173 -5.37 -6.84 23.73
N PRO A 174 -5.17 -6.83 25.00
CA PRO A 174 -3.94 -6.30 25.55
C PRO A 174 -2.74 -6.99 24.93
#